data_5f21a19c9e2fcc5e855dd5bf95c342de
#
_entry.id   5f21a19c9e2fcc5e855dd5bf95c342de
#
_cell.length_a   1.000
_cell.length_b   1.000
_cell.length_c   1.000
_cell.angle_alpha   90.00
_cell.angle_beta   90.00
_cell.angle_gamma   90.00
#
_symmetry.space_group_name_H-M   'P 1'
#
loop_
_entity.id
_entity.type
_entity.pdbx_description
1 polymer ?
#
loop_
_entity_poly.entity_id
_entity_poly.type
_entity_poly.pdbx_seq_one_letter_code
_entity_poly.pdbx_strand_id
1 'polypeptide(L)'
;MAFWFYMLFVSLIIPVTMALIGMVYRKKCPRNINMVLGYRTRRSMMNQRTWAFAHAYCGRIWLWSGLAMLPISLAAMLCVWGRDVHTVGCVGAALCVLPILVMIGSAIATERALKRNFDSIGRPIRKKDK
;
A
#
# COMPACT_ATOMS: atom_id res chain seq x y z
N MET A 1 -20.59 -3.21 -22.68
CA MET A 1 -20.97 -3.60 -21.30
C MET A 1 -19.96 -4.56 -20.66
N ALA A 2 -19.64 -5.70 -21.27
CA ALA A 2 -18.69 -6.67 -20.69
C ALA A 2 -17.31 -6.06 -20.35
N PHE A 3 -16.76 -5.23 -21.25
CA PHE A 3 -15.48 -4.55 -21.03
C PHE A 3 -15.50 -3.59 -19.83
N TRP A 4 -16.60 -2.88 -19.59
CA TRP A 4 -16.77 -2.02 -18.44
C TRP A 4 -16.74 -2.82 -17.13
N PHE A 5 -17.46 -3.94 -17.04
CA PHE A 5 -17.41 -4.82 -15.86
C PHE A 5 -16.03 -5.41 -15.62
N TYR A 6 -15.32 -5.78 -16.70
CA TYR A 6 -13.94 -6.23 -16.59
C TYR A 6 -13.03 -5.14 -16.00
N MET A 7 -13.11 -3.91 -16.53
CA MET A 7 -12.30 -2.79 -16.02
C MET A 7 -12.67 -2.39 -14.60
N LEU A 8 -13.95 -2.44 -14.24
CA LEU A 8 -14.38 -2.24 -12.85
C LEU A 8 -13.77 -3.28 -11.93
N PHE A 9 -13.85 -4.56 -12.29
CA PHE A 9 -13.27 -5.64 -11.49
C PHE A 9 -11.76 -5.45 -11.30
N VAL A 10 -11.03 -5.19 -12.37
CA VAL A 10 -9.57 -4.98 -12.33
C VAL A 10 -9.21 -3.75 -11.48
N SER A 11 -9.93 -2.64 -11.63
CA SER A 11 -9.67 -1.42 -10.87
C SER A 11 -9.99 -1.54 -9.37
N LEU A 12 -10.87 -2.44 -8.97
CA LEU A 12 -11.21 -2.69 -7.57
C LEU A 12 -10.32 -3.73 -6.90
N ILE A 13 -9.83 -4.73 -7.64
CA ILE A 13 -9.04 -5.83 -7.05
C ILE A 13 -7.75 -5.33 -6.41
N ILE A 14 -7.10 -4.33 -7.00
CA ILE A 14 -5.84 -3.78 -6.50
C ILE A 14 -6.04 -3.04 -5.16
N PRO A 15 -6.96 -2.07 -5.02
CA PRO A 15 -7.25 -1.45 -3.74
C PRO A 15 -7.74 -2.43 -2.67
N VAL A 16 -8.55 -3.43 -3.04
CA VAL A 16 -9.01 -4.47 -2.11
C VAL A 16 -7.83 -5.28 -1.57
N THR A 17 -6.98 -5.81 -2.44
CA THR A 17 -5.80 -6.57 -2.01
C THR A 17 -4.85 -5.73 -1.17
N MET A 18 -4.67 -4.45 -1.53
CA MET A 18 -3.86 -3.50 -0.78
C MET A 18 -4.42 -3.26 0.64
N ALA A 19 -5.74 -3.07 0.77
CA ALA A 19 -6.39 -2.91 2.06
C ALA A 19 -6.31 -4.18 2.93
N LEU A 20 -6.51 -5.36 2.33
CA LEU A 20 -6.40 -6.65 3.02
C LEU A 20 -4.97 -6.90 3.53
N ILE A 21 -3.96 -6.73 2.68
CA ILE A 21 -2.56 -6.88 3.08
C ILE A 21 -2.19 -5.85 4.15
N GLY A 22 -2.64 -4.59 3.99
CA GLY A 22 -2.46 -3.54 4.98
C GLY A 22 -3.05 -3.89 6.35
N MET A 23 -4.23 -4.50 6.37
CA MET A 23 -4.87 -4.99 7.59
C MET A 23 -4.06 -6.11 8.25
N VAL A 24 -3.59 -7.06 7.47
CA VAL A 24 -2.76 -8.17 7.96
C VAL A 24 -1.45 -7.64 8.56
N TYR A 25 -0.75 -6.78 7.85
CA TYR A 25 0.53 -6.21 8.31
C TYR A 25 0.37 -5.33 9.55
N ARG A 26 -0.75 -4.64 9.69
CA ARG A 26 -1.06 -3.86 10.89
C ARG A 26 -1.33 -4.72 12.10
N LYS A 27 -2.04 -5.85 11.93
CA LYS A 27 -2.47 -6.72 13.05
C LYS A 27 -1.47 -7.84 13.38
N LYS A 28 -0.86 -8.41 12.35
CA LYS A 28 0.02 -9.57 12.48
C LYS A 28 1.26 -9.38 11.61
N CYS A 29 2.27 -8.72 12.15
CA CYS A 29 3.59 -8.74 11.54
C CYS A 29 4.11 -10.19 11.48
N PRO A 30 4.73 -10.64 10.37
CA PRO A 30 5.42 -11.93 10.34
C PRO A 30 6.41 -12.02 11.50
N ARG A 31 6.31 -13.07 12.31
CA ARG A 31 7.11 -13.24 13.54
C ARG A 31 8.61 -13.29 13.27
N ASN A 32 8.96 -13.85 12.13
CA ASN A 32 10.35 -13.99 11.72
C ASN A 32 10.66 -13.13 10.51
N ILE A 33 11.83 -12.50 10.50
CA ILE A 33 12.37 -11.84 9.31
C ILE A 33 12.58 -12.92 8.25
N ASN A 34 11.92 -12.79 7.11
CA ASN A 34 11.99 -13.77 6.05
C ASN A 34 12.23 -13.12 4.68
N MET A 35 12.73 -13.90 3.74
CA MET A 35 13.07 -13.44 2.39
C MET A 35 11.91 -13.54 1.38
N VAL A 36 10.75 -14.04 1.79
CA VAL A 36 9.65 -14.35 0.87
C VAL A 36 8.49 -13.37 1.00
N LEU A 37 8.05 -13.07 2.23
CA LEU A 37 6.87 -12.26 2.50
C LEU A 37 7.19 -11.02 3.33
N GLY A 38 6.56 -9.90 2.97
CA GLY A 38 6.58 -8.68 3.75
C GLY A 38 7.33 -7.52 3.10
N TYR A 39 7.40 -6.39 3.82
CA TYR A 39 8.14 -5.21 3.43
C TYR A 39 9.64 -5.44 3.66
N ARG A 40 10.40 -5.60 2.59
CA ARG A 40 11.79 -6.05 2.61
C ARG A 40 12.74 -4.98 2.10
N THR A 41 13.34 -4.28 3.01
CA THR A 41 14.45 -3.38 2.74
C THR A 41 15.62 -3.69 3.69
N ARG A 42 16.81 -3.24 3.33
CA ARG A 42 17.98 -3.42 4.19
C ARG A 42 17.73 -2.92 5.62
N ARG A 43 17.00 -1.80 5.78
CA ARG A 43 16.69 -1.22 7.09
C ARG A 43 15.60 -1.98 7.83
N SER A 44 14.57 -2.42 7.14
CA SER A 44 13.47 -3.18 7.77
C SER A 44 13.93 -4.53 8.29
N MET A 45 14.91 -5.13 7.65
CA MET A 45 15.44 -6.47 7.96
C MET A 45 16.60 -6.48 8.98
N MET A 46 17.00 -5.33 9.53
CA MET A 46 18.11 -5.26 10.48
C MET A 46 17.87 -6.05 11.76
N ASN A 47 16.68 -5.95 12.33
CA ASN A 47 16.28 -6.70 13.52
C ASN A 47 14.76 -6.79 13.61
N GLN A 48 14.25 -7.53 14.58
CA GLN A 48 12.81 -7.76 14.75
C GLN A 48 12.02 -6.47 15.05
N ARG A 49 12.63 -5.47 15.66
CA ARG A 49 12.00 -4.19 15.97
C ARG A 49 11.80 -3.35 14.70
N THR A 50 12.83 -3.24 13.85
CA THR A 50 12.75 -2.54 12.57
C THR A 50 11.79 -3.25 11.63
N TRP A 51 11.76 -4.58 11.64
CA TRP A 51 10.84 -5.41 10.87
C TRP A 51 9.38 -5.16 11.26
N ALA A 52 9.07 -5.26 12.55
CA ALA A 52 7.72 -5.01 13.07
C ALA A 52 7.24 -3.57 12.81
N PHE A 53 8.12 -2.59 13.03
CA PHE A 53 7.82 -1.18 12.77
C PHE A 53 7.50 -0.92 11.29
N ALA A 54 8.33 -1.43 10.38
CA ALA A 54 8.15 -1.25 8.94
C ALA A 54 6.81 -1.83 8.45
N HIS A 55 6.46 -3.04 8.92
CA HIS A 55 5.19 -3.67 8.56
C HIS A 55 3.99 -2.91 9.12
N ALA A 56 4.04 -2.50 10.39
CA ALA A 56 2.95 -1.74 10.99
C ALA A 56 2.76 -0.37 10.32
N TYR A 57 3.85 0.31 9.98
CA TYR A 57 3.81 1.62 9.32
C TYR A 57 3.30 1.52 7.88
N CYS A 58 3.91 0.66 7.07
CA CYS A 58 3.51 0.41 5.69
C CYS A 58 2.07 -0.13 5.61
N GLY A 59 1.72 -1.09 6.47
CA GLY A 59 0.39 -1.67 6.53
C GLY A 59 -0.69 -0.64 6.86
N ARG A 60 -0.38 0.34 7.70
CA ARG A 60 -1.31 1.44 8.00
C ARG A 60 -1.58 2.32 6.78
N ILE A 61 -0.53 2.66 6.02
CA ILE A 61 -0.67 3.43 4.77
C ILE A 61 -1.51 2.63 3.77
N TRP A 62 -1.19 1.35 3.57
CA TRP A 62 -1.89 0.51 2.60
C TRP A 62 -3.35 0.27 2.96
N LEU A 63 -3.66 0.09 4.24
CA LEU A 63 -5.05 -0.07 4.69
C LEU A 63 -5.88 1.18 4.37
N TRP A 64 -5.43 2.34 4.80
CA TRP A 64 -6.21 3.57 4.64
C TRP A 64 -6.28 4.03 3.19
N SER A 65 -5.18 3.96 2.43
CA SER A 65 -5.19 4.31 1.01
C SER A 65 -6.01 3.32 0.19
N GLY A 66 -5.92 2.02 0.45
CA GLY A 66 -6.76 1.02 -0.20
C GLY A 66 -8.25 1.26 0.04
N LEU A 67 -8.64 1.50 1.30
CA LEU A 67 -10.03 1.82 1.65
C LEU A 67 -10.52 3.12 1.01
N ALA A 68 -9.69 4.15 0.93
CA ALA A 68 -10.05 5.41 0.28
C ALA A 68 -10.20 5.27 -1.24
N MET A 69 -9.40 4.42 -1.85
CA MET A 69 -9.45 4.19 -3.30
C MET A 69 -10.68 3.42 -3.76
N LEU A 70 -11.29 2.58 -2.91
CA LEU A 70 -12.48 1.81 -3.28
C LEU A 70 -13.65 2.71 -3.74
N PRO A 71 -14.13 3.69 -2.96
CA PRO A 71 -15.19 4.56 -3.41
C PRO A 71 -14.78 5.45 -4.58
N ILE A 72 -13.52 5.87 -4.65
CA ILE A 72 -13.00 6.67 -5.76
C ILE A 72 -13.04 5.86 -7.07
N SER A 73 -12.55 4.62 -7.05
CA SER A 73 -12.58 3.74 -8.23
C SER A 73 -14.01 3.44 -8.66
N LEU A 74 -14.90 3.17 -7.72
CA LEU A 74 -16.31 2.91 -8.02
C LEU A 74 -16.96 4.14 -8.65
N ALA A 75 -16.81 5.32 -8.05
CA ALA A 75 -17.38 6.57 -8.56
C ALA A 75 -16.85 6.91 -9.96
N ALA A 76 -15.52 6.82 -10.16
CA ALA A 76 -14.91 7.09 -11.46
C ALA A 76 -15.41 6.13 -12.54
N MET A 77 -15.55 4.84 -12.25
CA MET A 77 -16.10 3.87 -13.20
C MET A 77 -17.58 4.10 -13.48
N LEU A 78 -18.37 4.53 -12.51
CA LEU A 78 -19.78 4.89 -12.71
C LEU A 78 -19.93 6.12 -13.63
N CYS A 79 -19.04 7.11 -13.52
CA CYS A 79 -19.05 8.29 -14.38
C CYS A 79 -18.81 7.96 -15.86
N VAL A 80 -18.16 6.84 -16.17
CA VAL A 80 -17.92 6.38 -17.55
C VAL A 80 -18.84 5.24 -17.95
N TRP A 81 -19.91 5.02 -17.21
CA TRP A 81 -20.94 4.05 -17.59
C TRP A 81 -21.55 4.39 -18.95
N GLY A 82 -21.61 3.42 -19.85
CA GLY A 82 -22.16 3.59 -21.18
C GLY A 82 -21.29 4.38 -22.15
N ARG A 83 -20.07 4.78 -21.74
CA ARG A 83 -19.10 5.41 -22.64
C ARG A 83 -18.42 4.39 -23.55
N ASP A 84 -17.71 4.88 -24.55
CA ASP A 84 -16.93 4.08 -25.50
C ASP A 84 -15.80 3.29 -24.79
N VAL A 85 -15.36 2.24 -25.43
CA VAL A 85 -14.32 1.33 -24.92
C VAL A 85 -13.01 2.06 -24.62
N HIS A 86 -12.65 3.04 -25.44
CA HIS A 86 -11.43 3.83 -25.25
C HIS A 86 -11.48 4.64 -23.95
N THR A 87 -12.58 5.37 -23.72
CA THR A 87 -12.76 6.18 -22.48
C THR A 87 -12.76 5.30 -21.24
N VAL A 88 -13.51 4.19 -21.27
CA VAL A 88 -13.53 3.22 -20.16
C VAL A 88 -12.14 2.64 -19.89
N GLY A 89 -11.40 2.31 -20.94
CA GLY A 89 -10.04 1.78 -20.86
C GLY A 89 -9.06 2.79 -20.27
N CYS A 90 -9.09 4.05 -20.68
CA CYS A 90 -8.23 5.11 -20.16
C CYS A 90 -8.47 5.37 -18.66
N VAL A 91 -9.75 5.47 -18.27
CA VAL A 91 -10.10 5.69 -16.85
C VAL A 91 -9.70 4.48 -16.00
N GLY A 92 -10.02 3.27 -16.45
CA GLY A 92 -9.65 2.05 -15.72
C GLY A 92 -8.13 1.89 -15.60
N ALA A 93 -7.36 2.18 -16.66
CA ALA A 93 -5.90 2.16 -16.60
C ALA A 93 -5.34 3.19 -15.61
N ALA A 94 -5.86 4.43 -15.60
CA ALA A 94 -5.47 5.45 -14.63
C ALA A 94 -5.75 5.00 -13.18
N LEU A 95 -6.89 4.36 -12.94
CA LEU A 95 -7.24 3.81 -11.63
C LEU A 95 -6.33 2.64 -11.21
N CYS A 96 -5.74 1.90 -12.14
CA CYS A 96 -4.75 0.87 -11.83
C CYS A 96 -3.36 1.45 -11.53
N VAL A 97 -2.99 2.57 -12.15
CA VAL A 97 -1.70 3.24 -11.91
C VAL A 97 -1.66 3.89 -10.53
N LEU A 98 -2.76 4.47 -10.07
CA LEU A 98 -2.83 5.20 -8.81
C LEU A 98 -2.39 4.38 -7.59
N PRO A 99 -2.87 3.14 -7.36
CA PRO A 99 -2.37 2.30 -6.26
C PRO A 99 -0.88 1.99 -6.35
N ILE A 100 -0.34 1.82 -7.56
CA ILE A 100 1.09 1.56 -7.77
C ILE A 100 1.92 2.76 -7.29
N LEU A 101 1.50 3.98 -7.62
CA LEU A 101 2.16 5.20 -7.14
C LEU A 101 2.10 5.31 -5.61
N VAL A 102 0.96 4.96 -5.01
CA VAL A 102 0.83 4.93 -3.54
C VAL A 102 1.74 3.88 -2.92
N MET A 103 1.88 2.71 -3.52
CA MET A 103 2.80 1.66 -3.04
C MET A 103 4.25 2.16 -3.07
N ILE A 104 4.69 2.80 -4.13
CA ILE A 104 6.03 3.41 -4.23
C ILE A 104 6.20 4.50 -3.16
N GLY A 105 5.24 5.40 -3.04
CA GLY A 105 5.24 6.45 -2.02
C GLY A 105 5.27 5.91 -0.60
N SER A 106 4.55 4.82 -0.33
CA SER A 106 4.55 4.15 0.97
C SER A 106 5.91 3.56 1.32
N ALA A 107 6.64 3.02 0.34
CA ALA A 107 7.99 2.53 0.54
C ALA A 107 8.95 3.66 0.93
N ILE A 108 8.90 4.78 0.24
CA ILE A 108 9.70 5.98 0.57
C ILE A 108 9.35 6.51 1.96
N ALA A 109 8.05 6.59 2.29
CA ALA A 109 7.59 7.07 3.60
C ALA A 109 8.04 6.14 4.73
N THR A 110 7.98 4.82 4.53
CA THR A 110 8.42 3.81 5.50
C THR A 110 9.94 3.89 5.73
N GLU A 111 10.73 4.03 4.66
CA GLU A 111 12.19 4.21 4.79
C GLU A 111 12.56 5.50 5.54
N ARG A 112 11.87 6.59 5.28
CA ARG A 112 12.06 7.85 6.02
C ARG A 112 11.67 7.70 7.50
N ALA A 113 10.58 6.98 7.79
CA ALA A 113 10.16 6.70 9.15
C ALA A 113 11.16 5.82 9.90
N LEU A 114 11.71 4.78 9.24
CA LEU A 114 12.79 3.95 9.79
C LEU A 114 14.04 4.78 10.11
N LYS A 115 14.48 5.65 9.20
CA LYS A 115 15.62 6.55 9.43
C LYS A 115 15.42 7.50 10.61
N ARG A 116 14.18 7.92 10.86
CA ARG A 116 13.84 8.84 11.97
C ARG A 116 13.78 8.14 13.34
N ASN A 117 13.46 6.87 13.36
CA ASN A 117 13.19 6.13 14.60
C ASN A 117 14.29 5.14 14.98
N PHE A 118 15.16 4.78 14.03
CA PHE A 118 16.23 3.81 14.24
C PHE A 118 17.56 4.32 13.68
N ASP A 119 18.65 4.01 14.38
CA ASP A 119 20.01 4.32 13.96
C ASP A 119 20.51 3.37 12.85
N SER A 120 21.77 3.53 12.43
CA SER A 120 22.40 2.71 11.38
C SER A 120 22.52 1.23 11.72
N ILE A 121 22.36 0.86 13.01
CA ILE A 121 22.45 -0.51 13.53
C ILE A 121 21.07 -1.06 13.93
N GLY A 122 19.97 -0.32 13.63
CA GLY A 122 18.62 -0.73 13.96
C GLY A 122 18.23 -0.55 15.44
N ARG A 123 18.95 0.25 16.20
CA ARG A 123 18.58 0.60 17.59
C ARG A 123 17.60 1.78 17.58
N PRO A 124 16.57 1.78 18.44
CA PRO A 124 15.65 2.91 18.52
C PRO A 124 16.38 4.17 18.98
N ILE A 125 16.19 5.25 18.21
CA ILE A 125 16.73 6.57 18.57
C ILE A 125 15.88 7.11 19.72
N ARG A 126 16.47 7.24 20.91
CA ARG A 126 15.83 7.85 22.08
C ARG A 126 15.60 9.33 21.76
N LYS A 127 14.36 9.74 21.47
CA LYS A 127 14.03 11.16 21.43
C LYS A 127 14.28 11.70 22.82
N LYS A 128 15.23 12.64 22.95
CA LYS A 128 15.32 13.46 24.16
C LYS A 128 14.01 14.24 24.24
N ASP A 129 13.23 13.98 25.26
CA ASP A 129 12.06 14.79 25.59
C ASP A 129 12.56 16.23 25.79
N LYS A 130 12.07 17.14 24.94
CA LYS A 130 12.18 18.58 25.15
C LYS A 130 10.96 19.06 25.91
#